data_555f0ffe60671d3425273d4f46c46a5e
#
_entry.id   555f0ffe60671d3425273d4f46c46a5e
#
_cell.length_a   1.000
_cell.length_b   1.000
_cell.length_c   1.000
_cell.angle_alpha   90.00
_cell.angle_beta   90.00
_cell.angle_gamma   90.00
#
_symmetry.space_group_name_H-M   'P 1'
#
loop_
_entity.id
_entity.type
_entity.pdbx_description
1 polymer ?
#
loop_
_entity_poly.entity_id
_entity_poly.type
_entity_poly.pdbx_seq_one_letter_code
_entity_poly.pdbx_strand_id
1 'polypeptide(L)'
;MQLLETKNLVKTYGRRRVVDGLSISVGRSEIVGLLGPNGAGKTTTFYMAVGIIKANAGQILFDQEDITKKSIHDRCRLGMGYLAQEASIFRALTVEENIMAILETLNISPRERKRRLESLLEELNISHLARSKAYTLSGGERRRLEITRALVTNPTFLLLDEPFSGIDPIVVAEAQEIIKDLKARGLGILLTDHNVRETLSITDRAYLIADGKILISGTAEDLINDPEAKKIYLGERFRM
;
A
#
# COMPACT_ATOMS: atom_id res chain seq x y z
N MET A 1 -17.38 6.89 -5.14
CA MET A 1 -17.28 7.58 -3.85
C MET A 1 -15.85 7.42 -3.35
N GLN A 2 -15.18 8.50 -2.91
CA GLN A 2 -13.80 8.44 -2.43
C GLN A 2 -13.75 7.70 -1.09
N LEU A 3 -12.81 6.77 -0.97
CA LEU A 3 -12.59 6.00 0.26
C LEU A 3 -11.53 6.64 1.13
N LEU A 4 -10.40 7.04 0.53
CA LEU A 4 -9.36 7.84 1.19
C LEU A 4 -9.25 9.19 0.48
N GLU A 5 -9.23 10.27 1.24
CA GLU A 5 -8.93 11.62 0.75
C GLU A 5 -7.90 12.29 1.66
N THR A 6 -6.97 13.00 1.05
CA THR A 6 -6.14 13.97 1.77
C THR A 6 -6.45 15.37 1.23
N LYS A 7 -6.51 16.35 2.12
CA LYS A 7 -6.81 17.75 1.78
C LYS A 7 -5.70 18.66 2.27
N ASN A 8 -4.97 19.26 1.35
CA ASN A 8 -3.91 20.23 1.60
C ASN A 8 -2.90 19.77 2.67
N LEU A 9 -2.44 18.52 2.59
CA LEU A 9 -1.47 17.97 3.55
C LEU A 9 -0.17 18.76 3.52
N VAL A 10 0.33 19.08 4.69
CA VAL A 10 1.62 19.76 4.88
C VAL A 10 2.45 19.00 5.90
N LYS A 11 3.72 18.79 5.56
CA LYS A 11 4.74 18.27 6.49
C LYS A 11 6.05 19.04 6.36
N THR A 12 6.56 19.48 7.51
CA THR A 12 7.81 20.22 7.60
C THR A 12 8.74 19.52 8.60
N TYR A 13 10.00 19.36 8.24
CA TYR A 13 11.08 18.92 9.11
C TYR A 13 12.12 20.04 9.23
N GLY A 14 12.26 20.59 10.43
CA GLY A 14 13.06 21.78 10.64
C GLY A 14 12.56 22.95 9.79
N ARG A 15 13.39 23.42 8.83
CA ARG A 15 13.01 24.50 7.90
C ARG A 15 12.55 23.99 6.54
N ARG A 16 12.65 22.69 6.28
CA ARG A 16 12.30 22.09 4.98
C ARG A 16 10.86 21.60 4.98
N ARG A 17 10.03 22.18 4.10
CA ARG A 17 8.69 21.67 3.81
C ARG A 17 8.84 20.55 2.78
N VAL A 18 8.57 19.29 3.20
CA VAL A 18 8.71 18.08 2.36
C VAL A 18 7.41 17.65 1.72
N VAL A 19 6.27 18.10 2.27
CA VAL A 19 4.93 17.97 1.66
C VAL A 19 4.26 19.33 1.79
N ASP A 20 3.75 19.87 0.68
CA ASP A 20 3.26 21.23 0.57
C ASP A 20 1.90 21.31 -0.12
N GLY A 21 0.83 21.20 0.66
CA GLY A 21 -0.55 21.32 0.18
C GLY A 21 -1.03 20.13 -0.65
N LEU A 22 -0.53 18.92 -0.40
CA LEU A 22 -0.81 17.76 -1.21
C LEU A 22 -2.21 17.20 -0.93
N SER A 23 -3.00 17.05 -2.02
CA SER A 23 -4.35 16.51 -1.98
C SER A 23 -4.46 15.34 -2.95
N ILE A 24 -4.64 14.12 -2.42
CA ILE A 24 -4.85 12.89 -3.20
C ILE A 24 -6.14 12.22 -2.76
N SER A 25 -6.70 11.41 -3.63
CA SER A 25 -7.87 10.60 -3.32
C SER A 25 -7.72 9.20 -3.88
N VAL A 26 -8.40 8.23 -3.28
CA VAL A 26 -8.49 6.85 -3.75
C VAL A 26 -9.92 6.38 -3.56
N GLY A 27 -10.51 5.80 -4.59
CA GLY A 27 -11.85 5.22 -4.56
C GLY A 27 -11.87 3.77 -4.08
N ARG A 28 -13.08 3.21 -3.95
CA ARG A 28 -13.27 1.76 -3.83
C ARG A 28 -12.99 1.10 -5.18
N SER A 29 -12.48 -0.12 -5.16
CA SER A 29 -12.12 -0.86 -6.39
C SER A 29 -11.19 -0.06 -7.32
N GLU A 30 -10.28 0.70 -6.74
CA GLU A 30 -9.35 1.56 -7.47
C GLU A 30 -7.91 1.34 -6.99
N ILE A 31 -6.98 1.22 -7.93
CA ILE A 31 -5.54 1.21 -7.65
C ILE A 31 -4.96 2.57 -8.06
N VAL A 32 -4.42 3.29 -7.09
CA VAL A 32 -3.79 4.59 -7.31
C VAL A 32 -2.30 4.51 -7.01
N GLY A 33 -1.47 4.97 -7.95
CA GLY A 33 -0.03 5.10 -7.79
C GLY A 33 0.36 6.46 -7.19
N LEU A 34 1.35 6.46 -6.30
CA LEU A 34 2.01 7.69 -5.82
C LEU A 34 3.48 7.65 -6.25
N LEU A 35 3.80 8.34 -7.32
CA LEU A 35 5.09 8.32 -8.02
C LEU A 35 5.87 9.62 -7.82
N GLY A 36 7.15 9.59 -8.11
CA GLY A 36 8.02 10.78 -8.08
C GLY A 36 9.47 10.43 -7.74
N PRO A 37 10.39 11.37 -7.94
CA PRO A 37 11.80 11.17 -7.64
C PRO A 37 12.07 10.98 -6.14
N ASN A 38 13.29 10.57 -5.80
CA ASN A 38 13.72 10.49 -4.42
C ASN A 38 13.66 11.86 -3.74
N GLY A 39 13.11 11.89 -2.52
CA GLY A 39 12.93 13.14 -1.77
C GLY A 39 11.73 13.98 -2.19
N ALA A 40 10.89 13.54 -3.13
CA ALA A 40 9.69 14.24 -3.56
C ALA A 40 8.58 14.32 -2.49
N GLY A 41 8.67 13.53 -1.40
CA GLY A 41 7.67 13.51 -0.33
C GLY A 41 6.74 12.30 -0.36
N LYS A 42 6.94 11.31 -1.26
CA LYS A 42 6.11 10.08 -1.36
C LYS A 42 5.94 9.36 -0.03
N THR A 43 7.03 8.85 0.53
CA THR A 43 7.05 8.11 1.79
C THR A 43 6.48 8.94 2.95
N THR A 44 6.77 10.23 2.98
CA THR A 44 6.20 11.14 4.00
C THR A 44 4.69 11.25 3.87
N THR A 45 4.17 11.43 2.66
CA THR A 45 2.73 11.47 2.40
C THR A 45 2.07 10.14 2.75
N PHE A 46 2.70 9.06 2.34
CA PHE A 46 2.25 7.70 2.63
C PHE A 46 2.17 7.45 4.15
N TYR A 47 3.22 7.79 4.88
CA TYR A 47 3.25 7.62 6.35
C TYR A 47 2.27 8.53 7.09
N MET A 48 1.93 9.71 6.55
CA MET A 48 0.83 10.51 7.07
C MET A 48 -0.51 9.81 6.83
N ALA A 49 -0.73 9.23 5.64
CA ALA A 49 -1.95 8.49 5.33
C ALA A 49 -2.11 7.22 6.19
N VAL A 50 -1.03 6.50 6.46
CA VAL A 50 -1.03 5.33 7.37
C VAL A 50 -1.23 5.73 8.84
N GLY A 51 -0.78 6.92 9.25
CA GLY A 51 -0.82 7.39 10.64
C GLY A 51 0.46 7.12 11.44
N ILE A 52 1.57 6.79 10.76
CA ILE A 52 2.91 6.65 11.37
C ILE A 52 3.45 8.02 11.77
N ILE A 53 3.24 9.03 10.94
CA ILE A 53 3.65 10.41 11.23
C ILE A 53 2.45 11.36 11.18
N LYS A 54 2.51 12.43 11.98
CA LYS A 54 1.45 13.45 12.01
C LYS A 54 1.71 14.52 10.96
N ALA A 55 0.66 14.94 10.26
CA ALA A 55 0.69 16.13 9.41
C ALA A 55 0.85 17.40 10.27
N ASN A 56 1.48 18.43 9.71
CA ASN A 56 1.53 19.76 10.34
C ASN A 56 0.26 20.58 10.03
N ALA A 57 -0.34 20.36 8.84
CA ALA A 57 -1.60 20.94 8.43
C ALA A 57 -2.31 20.05 7.40
N GLY A 58 -3.56 20.38 7.10
CA GLY A 58 -4.42 19.61 6.21
C GLY A 58 -5.23 18.54 6.93
N GLN A 59 -5.99 17.78 6.16
CA GLN A 59 -6.88 16.73 6.68
C GLN A 59 -6.70 15.42 5.93
N ILE A 60 -6.99 14.33 6.62
CA ILE A 60 -7.06 12.98 6.06
C ILE A 60 -8.45 12.43 6.40
N LEU A 61 -9.21 12.10 5.36
CA LEU A 61 -10.54 11.55 5.50
C LEU A 61 -10.52 10.08 5.03
N PHE A 62 -11.17 9.21 5.76
CA PHE A 62 -11.39 7.82 5.39
C PHE A 62 -12.88 7.51 5.50
N ASP A 63 -13.49 7.13 4.39
CA ASP A 63 -14.94 6.94 4.25
C ASP A 63 -15.75 8.14 4.83
N GLN A 64 -15.27 9.36 4.54
CA GLN A 64 -15.76 10.66 5.00
C GLN A 64 -15.48 10.99 6.48
N GLU A 65 -14.94 10.07 7.27
CA GLU A 65 -14.54 10.34 8.65
C GLU A 65 -13.16 11.00 8.70
N ASP A 66 -13.02 12.07 9.50
CA ASP A 66 -11.70 12.68 9.73
C ASP A 66 -10.84 11.80 10.63
N ILE A 67 -9.81 11.22 10.03
CA ILE A 67 -8.84 10.35 10.69
C ILE A 67 -7.48 11.03 10.92
N THR A 68 -7.38 12.34 10.69
CA THR A 68 -6.10 13.07 10.73
C THR A 68 -5.31 12.84 12.00
N LYS A 69 -6.01 12.78 13.15
CA LYS A 69 -5.40 12.60 14.48
C LYS A 69 -5.41 11.14 14.97
N LYS A 70 -6.06 10.23 14.24
CA LYS A 70 -6.14 8.81 14.63
C LYS A 70 -4.78 8.13 14.47
N SER A 71 -4.47 7.25 15.40
CA SER A 71 -3.27 6.41 15.34
C SER A 71 -3.37 5.36 14.23
N ILE A 72 -2.25 4.77 13.81
CA ILE A 72 -2.21 3.64 12.87
C ILE A 72 -3.13 2.49 13.34
N HIS A 73 -3.16 2.21 14.64
CA HIS A 73 -4.02 1.18 15.23
C HIS A 73 -5.52 1.49 15.03
N ASP A 74 -5.93 2.75 15.28
CA ASP A 74 -7.32 3.16 15.08
C ASP A 74 -7.72 3.11 13.60
N ARG A 75 -6.81 3.52 12.70
CA ARG A 75 -7.02 3.44 11.24
C ARG A 75 -7.14 1.99 10.77
N CYS A 76 -6.34 1.08 11.34
CA CYS A 76 -6.46 -0.35 11.06
C CYS A 76 -7.84 -0.89 11.45
N ARG A 77 -8.39 -0.49 12.60
CA ARG A 77 -9.74 -0.86 13.04
C ARG A 77 -10.86 -0.30 12.16
N LEU A 78 -10.62 0.81 11.47
CA LEU A 78 -11.54 1.38 10.48
C LEU A 78 -11.48 0.64 9.13
N GLY A 79 -10.57 -0.31 8.96
CA GLY A 79 -10.45 -1.09 7.73
C GLY A 79 -9.30 -0.66 6.80
N MET A 80 -8.27 0.02 7.33
CA MET A 80 -7.04 0.33 6.59
C MET A 80 -5.98 -0.74 6.85
N GLY A 81 -5.57 -1.47 5.83
CA GLY A 81 -4.41 -2.36 5.88
C GLY A 81 -3.14 -1.65 5.42
N TYR A 82 -2.00 -2.09 5.93
CA TYR A 82 -0.70 -1.54 5.57
C TYR A 82 0.32 -2.65 5.33
N LEU A 83 0.96 -2.63 4.18
CA LEU A 83 2.08 -3.47 3.82
C LEU A 83 3.33 -2.61 3.75
N ALA A 84 4.23 -2.79 4.71
CA ALA A 84 5.48 -2.03 4.80
C ALA A 84 6.49 -2.47 3.74
N GLN A 85 7.43 -1.59 3.41
CA GLN A 85 8.56 -1.88 2.54
C GLN A 85 9.46 -2.96 3.13
N GLU A 86 9.77 -2.88 4.42
CA GLU A 86 10.55 -3.90 5.11
C GLU A 86 9.70 -5.10 5.49
N ALA A 87 10.27 -6.29 5.34
CA ALA A 87 9.62 -7.55 5.69
C ALA A 87 9.17 -7.55 7.17
N SER A 88 7.86 -7.62 7.40
CA SER A 88 7.26 -7.56 8.73
C SER A 88 6.90 -8.92 9.32
N ILE A 89 7.30 -10.03 8.68
CA ILE A 89 6.98 -11.39 9.12
C ILE A 89 7.81 -11.80 10.36
N PHE A 90 7.19 -12.57 11.22
CA PHE A 90 7.88 -13.21 12.35
C PHE A 90 8.64 -14.45 11.85
N ARG A 91 9.93 -14.29 11.57
CA ARG A 91 10.76 -15.29 10.89
C ARG A 91 10.80 -16.65 11.60
N ALA A 92 10.77 -16.67 12.93
CA ALA A 92 10.83 -17.88 13.75
C ALA A 92 9.46 -18.59 13.89
N LEU A 93 8.37 -17.94 13.51
CA LEU A 93 7.03 -18.52 13.52
C LEU A 93 6.75 -19.26 12.21
N THR A 94 5.80 -20.22 12.23
CA THR A 94 5.26 -20.81 11.02
C THR A 94 4.38 -19.84 10.25
N VAL A 95 3.99 -20.19 9.03
CA VAL A 95 3.04 -19.39 8.23
C VAL A 95 1.72 -19.22 8.98
N GLU A 96 1.14 -20.31 9.49
CA GLU A 96 -0.10 -20.26 10.26
C GLU A 96 0.05 -19.47 11.57
N GLU A 97 1.16 -19.62 12.30
CA GLU A 97 1.44 -18.85 13.51
C GLU A 97 1.55 -17.34 13.22
N ASN A 98 2.13 -16.95 12.08
CA ASN A 98 2.21 -15.54 11.65
C ASN A 98 0.84 -14.90 11.44
N ILE A 99 -0.11 -15.64 10.89
CA ILE A 99 -1.49 -15.17 10.66
C ILE A 99 -2.27 -15.20 11.98
N MET A 100 -2.11 -16.30 12.74
CA MET A 100 -2.81 -16.51 14.01
C MET A 100 -2.46 -15.42 15.03
N ALA A 101 -1.19 -15.00 15.09
CA ALA A 101 -0.74 -13.93 16.00
C ALA A 101 -1.53 -12.62 15.81
N ILE A 102 -1.99 -12.31 14.58
CA ILE A 102 -2.83 -11.14 14.34
C ILE A 102 -4.32 -11.48 14.65
N LEU A 103 -4.79 -12.66 14.25
CA LEU A 103 -6.17 -13.09 14.54
C LEU A 103 -6.47 -13.10 16.04
N GLU A 104 -5.49 -13.42 16.89
CA GLU A 104 -5.62 -13.41 18.34
C GLU A 104 -5.82 -12.01 18.93
N THR A 105 -5.40 -10.95 18.24
CA THR A 105 -5.67 -9.58 18.66
C THR A 105 -7.10 -9.11 18.37
N LEU A 106 -7.85 -9.89 17.56
CA LEU A 106 -9.22 -9.57 17.21
C LEU A 106 -10.19 -10.17 18.24
N ASN A 107 -11.26 -9.43 18.53
CA ASN A 107 -12.31 -9.91 19.44
C ASN A 107 -13.28 -10.90 18.73
N ILE A 108 -12.77 -12.07 18.35
CA ILE A 108 -13.50 -13.14 17.67
C ILE A 108 -13.26 -14.48 18.37
N SER A 109 -14.22 -15.41 18.25
CA SER A 109 -14.14 -16.73 18.90
C SER A 109 -12.99 -17.59 18.35
N PRO A 110 -12.47 -18.56 19.12
CA PRO A 110 -11.45 -19.49 18.62
C PRO A 110 -11.87 -20.25 17.35
N ARG A 111 -13.16 -20.61 17.25
CA ARG A 111 -13.72 -21.27 16.05
C ARG A 111 -13.65 -20.34 14.83
N GLU A 112 -13.98 -19.07 14.99
CA GLU A 112 -13.92 -18.08 13.94
C GLU A 112 -12.47 -17.77 13.51
N ARG A 113 -11.51 -17.72 14.47
CA ARG A 113 -10.08 -17.57 14.16
C ARG A 113 -9.61 -18.69 13.26
N LYS A 114 -9.94 -19.94 13.60
CA LYS A 114 -9.54 -21.11 12.79
C LYS A 114 -10.14 -21.05 11.39
N ARG A 115 -11.43 -20.74 11.28
CA ARG A 115 -12.10 -20.60 9.98
C ARG A 115 -11.43 -19.51 9.10
N ARG A 116 -11.13 -18.35 9.70
CA ARG A 116 -10.45 -17.26 8.98
C ARG A 116 -9.02 -17.62 8.60
N LEU A 117 -8.29 -18.31 9.46
CA LEU A 117 -6.96 -18.80 9.14
C LEU A 117 -6.98 -19.69 7.90
N GLU A 118 -7.87 -20.69 7.89
CA GLU A 118 -8.02 -21.61 6.75
C GLU A 118 -8.36 -20.84 5.46
N SER A 119 -9.35 -19.94 5.51
CA SER A 119 -9.75 -19.11 4.37
C SER A 119 -8.60 -18.22 3.85
N LEU A 120 -7.84 -17.58 4.73
CA LEU A 120 -6.72 -16.71 4.35
C LEU A 120 -5.56 -17.48 3.72
N LEU A 121 -5.29 -18.70 4.20
CA LEU A 121 -4.26 -19.57 3.63
C LEU A 121 -4.66 -20.05 2.21
N GLU A 122 -5.92 -20.37 2.01
CA GLU A 122 -6.47 -20.77 0.69
C GLU A 122 -6.45 -19.60 -0.29
N GLU A 123 -6.89 -18.43 0.17
CA GLU A 123 -7.03 -17.22 -0.63
C GLU A 123 -5.75 -16.82 -1.39
N LEU A 124 -4.59 -16.92 -0.74
CA LEU A 124 -3.30 -16.62 -1.36
C LEU A 124 -2.47 -17.87 -1.71
N ASN A 125 -3.14 -19.02 -1.73
CA ASN A 125 -2.54 -20.29 -2.16
C ASN A 125 -1.26 -20.68 -1.38
N ILE A 126 -1.29 -20.50 -0.05
CA ILE A 126 -0.19 -20.83 0.87
C ILE A 126 -0.55 -21.91 1.91
N SER A 127 -1.67 -22.61 1.74
CA SER A 127 -2.14 -23.67 2.67
C SER A 127 -1.12 -24.79 2.83
N HIS A 128 -0.42 -25.16 1.74
CA HIS A 128 0.61 -26.19 1.75
C HIS A 128 1.85 -25.79 2.56
N LEU A 129 2.03 -24.50 2.86
CA LEU A 129 3.14 -23.96 3.64
C LEU A 129 2.75 -23.68 5.11
N ALA A 130 1.52 -23.97 5.53
CA ALA A 130 1.00 -23.56 6.85
C ALA A 130 1.96 -23.87 8.01
N ARG A 131 2.59 -25.06 7.99
CA ARG A 131 3.53 -25.51 9.02
C ARG A 131 5.00 -25.16 8.76
N SER A 132 5.32 -24.58 7.61
CA SER A 132 6.68 -24.16 7.27
C SER A 132 7.08 -22.93 8.08
N LYS A 133 8.33 -22.89 8.56
CA LYS A 133 8.84 -21.68 9.25
C LYS A 133 9.07 -20.56 8.25
N ALA A 134 8.69 -19.35 8.60
CA ALA A 134 8.73 -18.21 7.69
C ALA A 134 10.13 -17.88 7.16
N TYR A 135 11.21 -18.24 7.86
CA TYR A 135 12.58 -18.07 7.36
C TYR A 135 12.94 -19.03 6.21
N THR A 136 12.18 -20.12 5.98
CA THR A 136 12.41 -21.09 4.91
C THR A 136 11.70 -20.72 3.60
N LEU A 137 10.85 -19.71 3.62
CA LEU A 137 10.05 -19.30 2.48
C LEU A 137 10.91 -18.64 1.39
N SER A 138 10.60 -18.94 0.13
CA SER A 138 11.06 -18.19 -1.03
C SER A 138 10.57 -16.73 -1.00
N GLY A 139 11.12 -15.87 -1.87
CA GLY A 139 10.71 -14.47 -1.96
C GLY A 139 9.21 -14.29 -2.24
N GLY A 140 8.66 -15.05 -3.19
CA GLY A 140 7.25 -15.03 -3.57
C GLY A 140 6.33 -15.53 -2.45
N GLU A 141 6.68 -16.68 -1.83
CA GLU A 141 5.91 -17.22 -0.70
C GLU A 141 5.91 -16.26 0.50
N ARG A 142 7.04 -15.63 0.77
CA ARG A 142 7.16 -14.60 1.80
C ARG A 142 6.24 -13.42 1.50
N ARG A 143 6.22 -12.94 0.24
CA ARG A 143 5.37 -11.83 -0.18
C ARG A 143 3.89 -12.16 -0.03
N ARG A 144 3.49 -13.38 -0.41
CA ARG A 144 2.13 -13.88 -0.19
C ARG A 144 1.76 -13.87 1.30
N LEU A 145 2.65 -14.34 2.19
CA LEU A 145 2.43 -14.30 3.63
C LEU A 145 2.29 -12.86 4.17
N GLU A 146 3.12 -11.93 3.70
CA GLU A 146 3.04 -10.52 4.08
C GLU A 146 1.68 -9.89 3.69
N ILE A 147 1.24 -10.14 2.46
CA ILE A 147 -0.06 -9.68 1.98
C ILE A 147 -1.18 -10.34 2.80
N THR A 148 -1.11 -11.67 3.02
CA THR A 148 -2.08 -12.39 3.86
C THR A 148 -2.22 -11.74 5.23
N ARG A 149 -1.11 -11.40 5.87
CA ARG A 149 -1.12 -10.74 7.17
C ARG A 149 -1.79 -9.36 7.14
N ALA A 150 -1.61 -8.59 6.06
CA ALA A 150 -2.30 -7.31 5.88
C ALA A 150 -3.82 -7.48 5.69
N LEU A 151 -4.27 -8.64 5.20
CA LEU A 151 -5.67 -8.96 4.98
C LEU A 151 -6.39 -9.51 6.24
N VAL A 152 -5.68 -9.91 7.30
CA VAL A 152 -6.26 -10.55 8.50
C VAL A 152 -7.37 -9.72 9.13
N THR A 153 -7.24 -8.39 9.12
CA THR A 153 -8.22 -7.46 9.69
C THR A 153 -9.43 -7.21 8.77
N ASN A 154 -9.50 -7.90 7.63
CA ASN A 154 -10.51 -7.69 6.59
C ASN A 154 -10.63 -6.23 6.14
N PRO A 155 -9.52 -5.64 5.64
CA PRO A 155 -9.52 -4.24 5.27
C PRO A 155 -10.38 -3.97 4.04
N THR A 156 -10.87 -2.73 3.93
CA THR A 156 -11.50 -2.19 2.72
C THR A 156 -10.54 -1.36 1.90
N PHE A 157 -9.36 -1.07 2.46
CA PHE A 157 -8.34 -0.24 1.85
C PHE A 157 -6.94 -0.75 2.21
N LEU A 158 -6.04 -0.76 1.23
CA LEU A 158 -4.65 -1.15 1.42
C LEU A 158 -3.69 -0.05 1.03
N LEU A 159 -2.69 0.16 1.87
CA LEU A 159 -1.51 0.97 1.56
C LEU A 159 -0.33 0.01 1.36
N LEU A 160 0.28 0.06 0.17
CA LEU A 160 1.39 -0.81 -0.22
C LEU A 160 2.65 0.03 -0.44
N ASP A 161 3.62 -0.09 0.46
CA ASP A 161 4.87 0.66 0.40
C ASP A 161 5.92 -0.15 -0.35
N GLU A 162 6.25 0.28 -1.56
CA GLU A 162 7.21 -0.34 -2.47
C GLU A 162 6.99 -1.86 -2.66
N PRO A 163 5.79 -2.28 -3.12
CA PRO A 163 5.45 -3.70 -3.21
C PRO A 163 6.31 -4.51 -4.18
N PHE A 164 7.00 -3.87 -5.12
CA PHE A 164 7.81 -4.50 -6.17
C PHE A 164 9.32 -4.33 -5.96
N SER A 165 9.73 -3.65 -4.89
CA SER A 165 11.13 -3.36 -4.63
C SER A 165 11.91 -4.61 -4.21
N GLY A 166 13.05 -4.85 -4.86
CA GLY A 166 13.99 -5.90 -4.45
C GLY A 166 13.53 -7.34 -4.67
N ILE A 167 12.55 -7.58 -5.54
CA ILE A 167 12.03 -8.90 -5.87
C ILE A 167 12.22 -9.22 -7.36
N ASP A 168 12.27 -10.52 -7.68
CA ASP A 168 12.43 -10.99 -9.05
C ASP A 168 11.22 -10.67 -9.94
N PRO A 169 11.40 -10.46 -11.26
CA PRO A 169 10.31 -10.14 -12.19
C PRO A 169 9.12 -11.11 -12.16
N ILE A 170 9.36 -12.39 -11.93
CA ILE A 170 8.30 -13.41 -11.82
C ILE A 170 7.45 -13.12 -10.58
N VAL A 171 8.09 -12.83 -9.46
CA VAL A 171 7.40 -12.50 -8.19
C VAL A 171 6.68 -11.17 -8.29
N VAL A 172 7.21 -10.19 -9.05
CA VAL A 172 6.51 -8.94 -9.36
C VAL A 172 5.19 -9.22 -10.07
N ALA A 173 5.22 -10.04 -11.13
CA ALA A 173 4.00 -10.40 -11.87
C ALA A 173 2.95 -11.09 -10.97
N GLU A 174 3.39 -12.02 -10.10
CA GLU A 174 2.49 -12.66 -9.13
C GLU A 174 1.88 -11.63 -8.14
N ALA A 175 2.68 -10.71 -7.63
CA ALA A 175 2.21 -9.66 -6.73
C ALA A 175 1.21 -8.70 -7.43
N GLN A 176 1.46 -8.38 -8.70
CA GLN A 176 0.54 -7.58 -9.51
C GLN A 176 -0.83 -8.25 -9.67
N GLU A 177 -0.86 -9.57 -9.97
CA GLU A 177 -2.13 -10.30 -10.08
C GLU A 177 -2.87 -10.32 -8.73
N ILE A 178 -2.19 -10.57 -7.63
CA ILE A 178 -2.80 -10.50 -6.29
C ILE A 178 -3.41 -9.11 -6.04
N ILE A 179 -2.70 -8.03 -6.37
CA ILE A 179 -3.19 -6.66 -6.17
C ILE A 179 -4.44 -6.39 -7.05
N LYS A 180 -4.45 -6.86 -8.30
CA LYS A 180 -5.62 -6.76 -9.20
C LYS A 180 -6.82 -7.54 -8.66
N ASP A 181 -6.61 -8.74 -8.13
CA ASP A 181 -7.65 -9.55 -7.50
C ASP A 181 -8.25 -8.85 -6.28
N LEU A 182 -7.42 -8.24 -5.44
CA LEU A 182 -7.88 -7.46 -4.29
C LEU A 182 -8.73 -6.25 -4.71
N LYS A 183 -8.32 -5.53 -5.76
CA LYS A 183 -9.14 -4.49 -6.38
C LYS A 183 -10.49 -5.04 -6.86
N ALA A 184 -10.49 -6.17 -7.56
CA ALA A 184 -11.72 -6.78 -8.10
C ALA A 184 -12.70 -7.17 -6.98
N ARG A 185 -12.21 -7.43 -5.77
CA ARG A 185 -13.02 -7.69 -4.55
C ARG A 185 -13.50 -6.41 -3.86
N GLY A 186 -13.24 -5.25 -4.42
CA GLY A 186 -13.75 -3.97 -3.91
C GLY A 186 -12.77 -3.15 -3.07
N LEU A 187 -11.53 -3.61 -2.86
CA LEU A 187 -10.54 -2.86 -2.08
C LEU A 187 -10.08 -1.62 -2.85
N GLY A 188 -9.97 -0.49 -2.15
CA GLY A 188 -9.18 0.66 -2.61
C GLY A 188 -7.71 0.43 -2.29
N ILE A 189 -6.82 0.77 -3.20
CA ILE A 189 -5.38 0.51 -3.03
C ILE A 189 -4.59 1.77 -3.38
N LEU A 190 -3.74 2.20 -2.45
CA LEU A 190 -2.72 3.22 -2.70
C LEU A 190 -1.36 2.54 -2.64
N LEU A 191 -0.57 2.67 -3.69
CA LEU A 191 0.77 2.10 -3.72
C LEU A 191 1.81 3.14 -4.12
N THR A 192 3.02 2.97 -3.62
CA THR A 192 4.22 3.70 -4.06
C THR A 192 5.32 2.71 -4.38
N ASP A 193 6.07 2.96 -5.46
CA ASP A 193 7.21 2.12 -5.84
C ASP A 193 8.23 2.94 -6.64
N HIS A 194 9.45 2.45 -6.68
CA HIS A 194 10.50 2.99 -7.55
C HIS A 194 10.42 2.41 -8.96
N ASN A 195 9.78 1.25 -9.12
CA ASN A 195 9.58 0.61 -10.42
C ASN A 195 8.34 1.18 -11.11
N VAL A 196 8.56 2.30 -11.81
CA VAL A 196 7.49 3.08 -12.46
C VAL A 196 6.68 2.25 -13.44
N ARG A 197 7.37 1.45 -14.28
CA ARG A 197 6.71 0.63 -15.30
C ARG A 197 5.76 -0.38 -14.66
N GLU A 198 6.24 -1.12 -13.68
CA GLU A 198 5.44 -2.13 -12.98
C GLU A 198 4.26 -1.49 -12.21
N THR A 199 4.47 -0.29 -11.68
CA THR A 199 3.40 0.46 -11.01
C THR A 199 2.33 0.91 -12.01
N LEU A 200 2.73 1.59 -13.09
CA LEU A 200 1.78 2.12 -14.08
C LEU A 200 1.01 1.01 -14.80
N SER A 201 1.57 -0.21 -14.93
CA SER A 201 0.92 -1.33 -15.59
C SER A 201 -0.34 -1.84 -14.86
N ILE A 202 -0.47 -1.56 -13.56
CA ILE A 202 -1.61 -2.03 -12.74
C ILE A 202 -2.46 -0.91 -12.16
N THR A 203 -2.01 0.34 -12.22
CA THR A 203 -2.75 1.48 -11.66
C THR A 203 -3.84 1.97 -12.60
N ASP A 204 -5.00 2.34 -12.07
CA ASP A 204 -6.05 3.03 -12.81
C ASP A 204 -5.64 4.47 -13.11
N ARG A 205 -4.99 5.11 -12.14
CA ARG A 205 -4.38 6.42 -12.25
C ARG A 205 -3.24 6.58 -11.24
N ALA A 206 -2.44 7.60 -11.44
CA ALA A 206 -1.35 7.92 -10.54
C ALA A 206 -1.22 9.43 -10.30
N TYR A 207 -0.60 9.77 -9.19
CA TYR A 207 -0.12 11.10 -8.87
C TYR A 207 1.41 11.10 -8.99
N LEU A 208 1.94 11.95 -9.82
CA LEU A 208 3.37 12.25 -9.85
C LEU A 208 3.63 13.45 -8.96
N ILE A 209 4.45 13.26 -7.94
CA ILE A 209 4.83 14.35 -7.02
C ILE A 209 6.28 14.74 -7.21
N ALA A 210 6.53 16.03 -7.14
CA ALA A 210 7.84 16.64 -7.15
C ALA A 210 7.88 17.79 -6.12
N ASP A 211 8.98 17.91 -5.37
CA ASP A 211 9.18 18.98 -4.39
C ASP A 211 7.98 19.16 -3.41
N GLY A 212 7.36 18.05 -3.01
CA GLY A 212 6.25 18.02 -2.07
C GLY A 212 4.89 18.42 -2.63
N LYS A 213 4.76 18.61 -3.95
CA LYS A 213 3.53 19.01 -4.64
C LYS A 213 3.15 18.00 -5.72
N ILE A 214 1.87 17.95 -6.08
CA ILE A 214 1.43 17.21 -7.26
C ILE A 214 1.90 17.99 -8.49
N LEU A 215 2.67 17.31 -9.34
CA LEU A 215 3.10 17.81 -10.65
C LEU A 215 2.00 17.53 -11.69
N ILE A 216 1.56 16.27 -11.76
CA ILE A 216 0.52 15.80 -12.65
C ILE A 216 -0.24 14.65 -12.00
N SER A 217 -1.49 14.47 -12.37
CA SER A 217 -2.29 13.30 -12.01
C SER A 217 -3.15 12.88 -13.20
N GLY A 218 -3.28 11.58 -13.40
CA GLY A 218 -4.05 11.01 -14.51
C GLY A 218 -3.78 9.52 -14.69
N THR A 219 -4.19 8.99 -15.82
CA THR A 219 -3.91 7.62 -16.23
C THR A 219 -2.43 7.41 -16.54
N ALA A 220 -2.00 6.17 -16.72
CA ALA A 220 -0.63 5.88 -17.16
C ALA A 220 -0.30 6.61 -18.48
N GLU A 221 -1.25 6.67 -19.41
CA GLU A 221 -1.08 7.34 -20.69
C GLU A 221 -0.89 8.86 -20.53
N ASP A 222 -1.66 9.51 -19.65
CA ASP A 222 -1.51 10.94 -19.35
C ASP A 222 -0.12 11.25 -18.82
N LEU A 223 0.38 10.45 -17.87
CA LEU A 223 1.70 10.64 -17.27
C LEU A 223 2.84 10.40 -18.27
N ILE A 224 2.71 9.36 -19.10
CA ILE A 224 3.74 8.99 -20.10
C ILE A 224 3.85 10.05 -21.21
N ASN A 225 2.76 10.70 -21.56
CA ASN A 225 2.74 11.69 -22.61
C ASN A 225 3.09 13.11 -22.13
N ASP A 226 3.07 13.33 -20.81
CA ASP A 226 3.35 14.64 -20.23
C ASP A 226 4.85 15.01 -20.35
N PRO A 227 5.19 16.18 -20.95
CA PRO A 227 6.58 16.61 -21.14
C PRO A 227 7.32 16.87 -19.82
N GLU A 228 6.61 17.36 -18.80
CA GLU A 228 7.21 17.70 -17.51
C GLU A 228 7.49 16.43 -16.71
N ALA A 229 6.58 15.45 -16.75
CA ALA A 229 6.78 14.13 -16.16
C ALA A 229 7.98 13.40 -16.79
N LYS A 230 8.14 13.46 -18.11
CA LYS A 230 9.33 12.94 -18.82
C LYS A 230 10.60 13.60 -18.37
N LYS A 231 10.62 14.93 -18.33
CA LYS A 231 11.80 15.72 -17.97
C LYS A 231 12.26 15.48 -16.53
N ILE A 232 11.32 15.38 -15.57
CA ILE A 232 11.63 15.37 -14.13
C ILE A 232 11.82 13.94 -13.60
N TYR A 233 11.09 12.95 -14.16
CA TYR A 233 11.02 11.63 -13.52
C TYR A 233 11.15 10.46 -14.48
N LEU A 234 10.37 10.41 -15.56
CA LEU A 234 10.31 9.24 -16.43
C LEU A 234 11.55 9.09 -17.33
N GLY A 235 12.12 10.21 -17.76
CA GLY A 235 13.14 10.27 -18.79
C GLY A 235 12.55 10.27 -20.22
N GLU A 236 13.21 10.93 -21.15
CA GLU A 236 12.71 11.13 -22.53
C GLU A 236 12.50 9.84 -23.32
N ARG A 237 13.19 8.75 -22.95
CA ARG A 237 13.12 7.44 -23.64
C ARG A 237 12.18 6.45 -22.95
N PHE A 238 11.46 6.87 -21.92
CA PHE A 238 10.54 5.99 -21.20
C PHE A 238 9.41 5.51 -22.12
N ARG A 239 9.18 4.19 -22.14
CA ARG A 239 8.08 3.49 -22.82
C ARG A 239 7.56 2.39 -21.92
N MET A 240 6.24 2.11 -21.99
CA MET A 240 5.60 0.95 -21.34
C MET A 240 6.00 -0.33 -22.03
#